data_662b734f6c45f2f1309850cc3d8ef59a
#
_entry.id   662b734f6c45f2f1309850cc3d8ef59a
#
_cell.length_a   1.000
_cell.length_b   1.000
_cell.length_c   1.000
_cell.angle_alpha   90.00
_cell.angle_beta   90.00
_cell.angle_gamma   90.00
#
_symmetry.space_group_name_H-M   'P 1'
#
loop_
_entity.id
_entity.type
_entity.pdbx_description
1 polymer ?
#
loop_
_entity_poly.entity_id
_entity_poly.type
_entity_poly.pdbx_seq_one_letter_code
_entity_poly.pdbx_strand_id
1 'polypeptide(L)'
;GSMRLTSPLSPAIHTGATRILVISTRDGVPDRLPATAPEPPSIGEMAAYALDIMFNDNLEADTERMLRINNTVSLLSPEAREKTPLKVIETLMLNPSQDIRPIAKRHRGSLPRAMRILMRSLGVMGGDGRMESYLMFEPDYVSDLIALGYADTLARRDEVAGFLAG
;
A
#
# COMPACT_ATOMS: atom_id res chain seq x y z
N GLY A 1 -7.43 6.61 -9.31
CA GLY A 1 -7.21 7.27 -8.06
C GLY A 1 -6.80 8.72 -8.22
N SER A 2 -7.16 9.56 -7.30
CA SER A 2 -6.81 10.98 -7.34
C SER A 2 -5.56 11.22 -6.49
N MET A 3 -4.58 11.92 -7.01
CA MET A 3 -3.42 12.43 -6.24
C MET A 3 -3.84 13.33 -5.07
N ARG A 4 -5.10 13.79 -5.05
CA ARG A 4 -5.67 14.60 -3.97
C ARG A 4 -6.36 13.78 -2.88
N LEU A 5 -6.43 12.46 -3.03
CA LEU A 5 -7.08 11.60 -2.05
C LEU A 5 -6.12 11.32 -0.89
N THR A 6 -6.12 12.19 0.09
CA THR A 6 -5.31 12.08 1.31
C THR A 6 -5.89 11.10 2.35
N SER A 7 -7.11 10.61 2.14
CA SER A 7 -7.81 9.68 3.01
C SER A 7 -8.46 8.58 2.16
N PRO A 8 -7.72 7.51 1.80
CA PRO A 8 -8.20 6.48 0.89
C PRO A 8 -9.41 5.69 1.43
N LEU A 9 -9.59 5.60 2.75
CA LEU A 9 -10.73 4.91 3.37
C LEU A 9 -11.99 5.78 3.42
N SER A 10 -11.83 7.11 3.37
CA SER A 10 -12.91 8.08 3.51
C SER A 10 -14.07 7.87 2.55
N PRO A 11 -13.90 7.58 1.24
CA PRO A 11 -15.03 7.33 0.35
C PRO A 11 -15.91 6.16 0.78
N ALA A 12 -15.31 5.06 1.22
CA ALA A 12 -16.06 3.89 1.71
C ALA A 12 -16.82 4.22 3.00
N ILE A 13 -16.21 4.97 3.90
CA ILE A 13 -16.84 5.42 5.15
C ILE A 13 -18.03 6.34 4.86
N HIS A 14 -17.88 7.28 3.93
CA HIS A 14 -18.96 8.21 3.56
C HIS A 14 -20.13 7.52 2.85
N THR A 15 -19.91 6.41 2.18
CA THR A 15 -21.01 5.59 1.61
C THR A 15 -21.71 4.73 2.66
N GLY A 16 -21.29 4.80 3.92
CA GLY A 16 -21.91 4.10 5.03
C GLY A 16 -21.36 2.69 5.28
N ALA A 17 -20.19 2.34 4.68
CA ALA A 17 -19.56 1.05 4.92
C ALA A 17 -19.22 0.89 6.41
N THR A 18 -19.59 -0.24 6.97
CA THR A 18 -19.23 -0.66 8.33
C THR A 18 -18.11 -1.70 8.35
N ARG A 19 -17.78 -2.24 7.16
CA ARG A 19 -16.73 -3.23 6.96
C ARG A 19 -15.93 -2.85 5.72
N ILE A 20 -14.61 -2.81 5.83
CA ILE A 20 -13.71 -2.38 4.76
C ILE A 20 -12.59 -3.41 4.60
N LEU A 21 -12.53 -4.05 3.44
CA LEU A 21 -11.37 -4.82 3.02
C LEU A 21 -10.37 -3.89 2.36
N VAL A 22 -9.18 -3.78 2.94
CA VAL A 22 -8.07 -2.96 2.43
C VAL A 22 -7.02 -3.87 1.81
N ILE A 23 -6.71 -3.64 0.53
CA ILE A 23 -5.63 -4.34 -0.17
C ILE A 23 -4.50 -3.34 -0.38
N SER A 24 -3.36 -3.59 0.28
CA SER A 24 -2.17 -2.75 0.21
C SER A 24 -1.19 -3.28 -0.86
N THR A 25 -0.36 -2.39 -1.38
CA THR A 25 0.77 -2.74 -2.25
C THR A 25 2.09 -2.80 -1.49
N ARG A 26 2.09 -2.52 -0.17
CA ARG A 26 3.27 -2.51 0.69
C ARG A 26 3.17 -3.62 1.74
N ASP A 27 4.29 -4.27 2.02
CA ASP A 27 4.39 -5.36 3.00
C ASP A 27 4.22 -4.95 4.47
N GLY A 28 4.08 -3.64 4.74
CA GLY A 28 3.92 -3.11 6.10
C GLY A 28 5.21 -3.15 6.94
N VAL A 29 6.33 -3.53 6.34
CA VAL A 29 7.64 -3.52 7.02
C VAL A 29 8.30 -2.16 6.80
N PRO A 30 8.72 -1.44 7.87
CA PRO A 30 9.44 -0.19 7.72
C PRO A 30 10.73 -0.36 6.91
N ASP A 31 11.02 0.60 6.05
CA ASP A 31 12.27 0.61 5.30
C ASP A 31 13.46 0.59 6.26
N ARG A 32 14.41 -0.31 6.01
CA ARG A 32 15.65 -0.35 6.79
C ARG A 32 16.47 0.90 6.51
N LEU A 33 16.93 1.55 7.57
CA LEU A 33 17.90 2.64 7.43
C LEU A 33 19.16 2.08 6.75
N PRO A 34 19.76 2.82 5.79
CA PRO A 34 21.00 2.41 5.15
C PRO A 34 22.11 2.27 6.18
N ALA A 35 22.89 1.19 6.07
CA ALA A 35 24.01 0.91 6.99
C ALA A 35 25.20 1.88 6.82
N THR A 36 25.25 2.60 5.71
CA THR A 36 26.29 3.60 5.39
C THR A 36 25.64 4.94 5.16
N ALA A 37 26.42 6.02 5.30
CA ALA A 37 25.94 7.36 4.96
C ALA A 37 25.41 7.36 3.52
N PRO A 38 24.14 7.75 3.32
CA PRO A 38 23.55 7.70 1.99
C PRO A 38 24.25 8.68 1.04
N GLU A 39 24.50 8.24 -0.18
CA GLU A 39 24.84 9.18 -1.26
C GLU A 39 23.65 10.12 -1.49
N PRO A 40 23.90 11.34 -1.99
CA PRO A 40 22.80 12.24 -2.34
C PRO A 40 21.81 11.54 -3.30
N PRO A 41 20.50 11.58 -3.01
CA PRO A 41 19.52 10.89 -3.83
C PRO A 41 19.47 11.47 -5.24
N SER A 42 19.36 10.62 -6.22
CA SER A 42 19.10 11.02 -7.60
C SER A 42 17.69 11.64 -7.74
N ILE A 43 17.44 12.38 -8.82
CA ILE A 43 16.10 12.94 -9.14
C ILE A 43 15.06 11.81 -9.21
N GLY A 44 15.44 10.68 -9.78
CA GLY A 44 14.55 9.52 -9.88
C GLY A 44 14.21 8.90 -8.54
N GLU A 45 15.17 8.83 -7.63
CA GLU A 45 14.92 8.36 -6.25
C GLU A 45 14.03 9.33 -5.47
N MET A 46 14.26 10.63 -5.59
CA MET A 46 13.36 11.63 -4.98
C MET A 46 11.94 11.51 -5.51
N ALA A 47 11.76 11.31 -6.82
CA ALA A 47 10.45 11.10 -7.42
C ALA A 47 9.79 9.79 -6.92
N ALA A 48 10.57 8.71 -6.78
CA ALA A 48 10.07 7.44 -6.25
C ALA A 48 9.61 7.57 -4.78
N TYR A 49 10.35 8.27 -3.95
CA TYR A 49 9.95 8.58 -2.58
C TYR A 49 8.67 9.43 -2.53
N ALA A 50 8.55 10.43 -3.41
CA ALA A 50 7.34 11.24 -3.50
C ALA A 50 6.10 10.41 -3.86
N LEU A 51 6.25 9.41 -4.75
CA LEU A 51 5.18 8.46 -5.08
C LEU A 51 4.83 7.57 -3.87
N ASP A 52 5.82 7.11 -3.12
CA ASP A 52 5.59 6.33 -1.91
C ASP A 52 4.78 7.10 -0.87
N ILE A 53 5.19 8.32 -0.55
CA ILE A 53 4.47 9.20 0.37
C ILE A 53 3.02 9.40 -0.11
N MET A 54 2.85 9.62 -1.42
CA MET A 54 1.54 9.91 -1.99
C MET A 54 0.59 8.70 -1.96
N PHE A 55 1.10 7.49 -2.19
CA PHE A 55 0.26 6.30 -2.36
C PHE A 55 0.20 5.39 -1.13
N ASN A 56 1.28 5.30 -0.36
CA ASN A 56 1.39 4.36 0.75
C ASN A 56 1.21 5.01 2.12
N ASP A 57 1.89 6.12 2.41
CA ASP A 57 1.87 6.73 3.74
C ASP A 57 0.47 7.25 4.12
N ASN A 58 -0.31 7.71 3.13
CA ASN A 58 -1.68 8.15 3.34
C ASN A 58 -2.60 7.01 3.78
N LEU A 59 -2.40 5.78 3.28
CA LEU A 59 -3.21 4.63 3.68
C LEU A 59 -2.91 4.23 5.12
N GLU A 60 -1.64 4.22 5.51
CA GLU A 60 -1.22 3.89 6.88
C GLU A 60 -1.76 4.90 7.89
N ALA A 61 -1.56 6.20 7.62
CA ALA A 61 -2.08 7.27 8.47
C ALA A 61 -3.61 7.26 8.61
N ASP A 62 -4.32 6.96 7.53
CA ASP A 62 -5.79 6.90 7.52
C ASP A 62 -6.31 5.68 8.29
N THR A 63 -5.62 4.55 8.16
CA THR A 63 -5.91 3.33 8.93
C THR A 63 -5.68 3.55 10.42
N GLU A 64 -4.55 4.16 10.80
CA GLU A 64 -4.28 4.48 12.20
C GLU A 64 -5.34 5.42 12.78
N ARG A 65 -5.72 6.45 12.04
CA ARG A 65 -6.80 7.37 12.44
C ARG A 65 -8.12 6.63 12.66
N MET A 66 -8.49 5.75 11.75
CA MET A 66 -9.71 4.94 11.86
C MET A 66 -9.68 4.05 13.10
N LEU A 67 -8.56 3.38 13.39
CA LEU A 67 -8.41 2.55 14.60
C LEU A 67 -8.55 3.38 15.88
N ARG A 68 -8.01 4.60 15.93
CA ARG A 68 -8.19 5.52 17.06
C ARG A 68 -9.64 5.91 17.23
N ILE A 69 -10.37 6.17 16.15
CA ILE A 69 -11.80 6.47 16.18
C ILE A 69 -12.57 5.25 16.69
N ASN A 70 -12.31 4.06 16.19
CA ASN A 70 -12.94 2.83 16.63
C ASN A 70 -12.75 2.62 18.15
N ASN A 71 -11.53 2.80 18.65
CA ASN A 71 -11.22 2.70 20.08
C ASN A 71 -12.03 3.74 20.89
N THR A 72 -12.10 4.98 20.42
CA THR A 72 -12.87 6.03 21.09
C THR A 72 -14.35 5.70 21.15
N VAL A 73 -14.93 5.27 20.03
CA VAL A 73 -16.36 4.91 19.95
C VAL A 73 -16.66 3.68 20.81
N SER A 74 -15.74 2.73 20.92
CA SER A 74 -15.92 1.53 21.75
C SER A 74 -16.01 1.84 23.25
N LEU A 75 -15.42 2.95 23.69
CA LEU A 75 -15.44 3.41 25.08
C LEU A 75 -16.71 4.19 25.44
N LEU A 76 -17.53 4.59 24.47
CA LEU A 76 -18.75 5.34 24.70
C LEU A 76 -19.85 4.44 25.28
N SER A 77 -20.68 4.99 26.16
CA SER A 77 -21.92 4.33 26.59
C SER A 77 -22.89 4.13 25.42
N PRO A 78 -23.83 3.18 25.50
CA PRO A 78 -24.84 2.98 24.45
C PRO A 78 -25.56 4.28 24.07
N GLU A 79 -25.96 5.07 25.06
CA GLU A 79 -26.70 6.33 24.86
C GLU A 79 -25.81 7.40 24.19
N ALA A 80 -24.51 7.41 24.46
CA ALA A 80 -23.56 8.31 23.82
C ALA A 80 -23.25 7.88 22.37
N ARG A 81 -23.24 6.56 22.10
CA ARG A 81 -23.07 6.03 20.73
C ARG A 81 -24.21 6.43 19.81
N GLU A 82 -25.46 6.42 20.28
CA GLU A 82 -26.61 6.85 19.50
C GLU A 82 -26.57 8.33 19.11
N LYS A 83 -25.90 9.16 19.91
CA LYS A 83 -25.80 10.62 19.69
C LYS A 83 -24.62 11.03 18.80
N THR A 84 -23.69 10.11 18.48
CA THR A 84 -22.55 10.40 17.62
C THR A 84 -22.78 9.89 16.20
N PRO A 85 -22.36 10.61 15.15
CA PRO A 85 -22.34 10.10 13.78
C PRO A 85 -21.24 9.05 13.55
N LEU A 86 -20.33 8.88 14.52
CA LEU A 86 -19.21 7.95 14.40
C LEU A 86 -19.68 6.52 14.60
N LYS A 87 -19.15 5.62 13.79
CA LYS A 87 -19.41 4.17 13.85
C LYS A 87 -18.09 3.41 13.98
N VAL A 88 -18.16 2.26 14.63
CA VAL A 88 -17.05 1.30 14.58
C VAL A 88 -17.02 0.67 13.18
N ILE A 89 -15.86 0.67 12.55
CA ILE A 89 -15.64 0.12 11.21
C ILE A 89 -14.70 -1.07 11.33
N GLU A 90 -15.21 -2.24 11.02
CA GLU A 90 -14.39 -3.44 10.95
C GLU A 90 -13.51 -3.38 9.71
N THR A 91 -12.23 -3.68 9.86
CA THR A 91 -11.26 -3.59 8.76
C THR A 91 -10.40 -4.82 8.71
N LEU A 92 -10.30 -5.41 7.54
CA LEU A 92 -9.31 -6.44 7.24
C LEU A 92 -8.29 -5.86 6.27
N MET A 93 -7.01 -5.85 6.66
CA MET A 93 -5.92 -5.40 5.81
C MET A 93 -5.15 -6.60 5.26
N LEU A 94 -5.03 -6.66 3.93
CA LEU A 94 -4.20 -7.61 3.20
C LEU A 94 -2.98 -6.90 2.65
N ASN A 95 -1.83 -7.15 3.27
CA ASN A 95 -0.53 -6.67 2.81
C ASN A 95 0.19 -7.82 2.08
N PRO A 96 1.02 -7.54 1.07
CA PRO A 96 1.92 -8.53 0.51
C PRO A 96 2.81 -9.13 1.60
N SER A 97 3.07 -10.44 1.54
CA SER A 97 3.96 -11.12 2.50
C SER A 97 5.43 -10.78 2.30
N GLN A 98 5.78 -10.13 1.19
CA GLN A 98 7.13 -9.71 0.86
C GLN A 98 7.14 -8.39 0.10
N ASP A 99 8.27 -7.70 0.17
CA ASP A 99 8.51 -6.48 -0.59
C ASP A 99 8.45 -6.75 -2.11
N ILE A 100 7.63 -5.98 -2.83
CA ILE A 100 7.46 -6.11 -4.29
C ILE A 100 8.60 -5.48 -5.10
N ARG A 101 9.42 -4.62 -4.48
CA ARG A 101 10.54 -3.93 -5.14
C ARG A 101 11.62 -4.90 -5.68
N PRO A 102 12.05 -5.94 -4.94
CA PRO A 102 12.92 -6.98 -5.49
C PRO A 102 12.31 -7.75 -6.66
N ILE A 103 10.97 -7.93 -6.67
CA ILE A 103 10.26 -8.55 -7.79
C ILE A 103 10.41 -7.65 -9.03
N ALA A 104 10.12 -6.35 -8.91
CA ALA A 104 10.29 -5.39 -9.99
C ALA A 104 11.72 -5.38 -10.52
N LYS A 105 12.73 -5.43 -9.64
CA LYS A 105 14.14 -5.51 -10.04
C LYS A 105 14.46 -6.71 -10.94
N ARG A 106 13.90 -7.88 -10.65
CA ARG A 106 14.13 -9.10 -11.46
C ARG A 106 13.64 -8.91 -12.90
N HIS A 107 12.56 -8.16 -13.08
CA HIS A 107 11.93 -7.94 -14.39
C HIS A 107 12.43 -6.70 -15.16
N ARG A 108 13.46 -6.01 -14.66
CA ARG A 108 14.06 -4.83 -15.36
C ARG A 108 14.44 -5.11 -16.81
N GLY A 109 14.85 -6.34 -17.11
CA GLY A 109 15.22 -6.76 -18.46
C GLY A 109 14.06 -6.72 -19.46
N SER A 110 12.84 -6.93 -19.00
CA SER A 110 11.62 -6.95 -19.83
C SER A 110 11.15 -5.56 -20.25
N LEU A 111 11.63 -4.50 -19.57
CA LEU A 111 11.27 -3.13 -19.93
C LEU A 111 11.72 -2.75 -21.35
N PRO A 112 10.92 -1.99 -22.11
CA PRO A 112 11.30 -1.45 -23.41
C PRO A 112 12.64 -0.69 -23.33
N ARG A 113 13.45 -0.80 -24.39
CA ARG A 113 14.77 -0.14 -24.44
C ARG A 113 14.71 1.36 -24.14
N ALA A 114 13.74 2.06 -24.69
CA ALA A 114 13.54 3.49 -24.44
C ALA A 114 13.29 3.80 -22.96
N MET A 115 12.45 3.00 -22.29
CA MET A 115 12.17 3.15 -20.86
C MET A 115 13.42 2.89 -20.02
N ARG A 116 14.20 1.85 -20.33
CA ARG A 116 15.47 1.57 -19.64
C ARG A 116 16.48 2.70 -19.77
N ILE A 117 16.58 3.31 -20.96
CA ILE A 117 17.46 4.47 -21.20
C ILE A 117 17.00 5.66 -20.36
N LEU A 118 15.69 5.96 -20.38
CA LEU A 118 15.11 7.05 -19.58
C LEU A 118 15.34 6.82 -18.07
N MET A 119 15.07 5.63 -17.55
CA MET A 119 15.27 5.32 -16.13
C MET A 119 16.74 5.41 -15.74
N ARG A 120 17.66 5.02 -16.63
CA ARG A 120 19.10 5.18 -16.39
C ARG A 120 19.53 6.63 -16.35
N SER A 121 19.00 7.48 -17.25
CA SER A 121 19.33 8.90 -17.29
C SER A 121 18.80 9.68 -16.07
N LEU A 122 17.72 9.16 -15.43
CA LEU A 122 17.17 9.71 -14.20
C LEU A 122 17.84 9.17 -12.91
N GLY A 123 18.82 8.28 -13.05
CA GLY A 123 19.51 7.69 -11.92
C GLY A 123 18.72 6.61 -11.15
N VAL A 124 17.62 6.10 -11.73
CA VAL A 124 16.74 5.13 -11.06
C VAL A 124 17.29 3.70 -11.10
N MET A 125 18.04 3.35 -12.14
CA MET A 125 18.46 1.95 -12.39
C MET A 125 19.38 1.34 -11.33
N GLY A 126 20.01 2.16 -10.50
CA GLY A 126 20.85 1.73 -9.37
C GLY A 126 20.09 1.54 -8.06
N GLY A 127 18.87 2.09 -7.96
CA GLY A 127 18.10 2.18 -6.76
C GLY A 127 17.52 0.86 -6.22
N ASP A 128 16.65 0.97 -5.22
CA ASP A 128 16.03 -0.16 -4.51
C ASP A 128 14.91 -0.89 -5.28
N GLY A 129 14.52 -0.41 -6.45
CA GLY A 129 13.43 -0.96 -7.28
C GLY A 129 12.09 -0.26 -7.08
N ARG A 130 12.07 0.80 -6.30
CA ARG A 130 10.88 1.57 -5.96
C ARG A 130 10.20 2.17 -7.19
N MET A 131 10.95 2.89 -8.01
CA MET A 131 10.40 3.49 -9.24
C MET A 131 9.93 2.43 -10.22
N GLU A 132 10.67 1.33 -10.36
CA GLU A 132 10.30 0.23 -11.21
C GLU A 132 8.97 -0.39 -10.80
N SER A 133 8.72 -0.55 -9.50
CA SER A 133 7.46 -1.12 -8.99
C SER A 133 6.24 -0.28 -9.36
N TYR A 134 6.41 1.04 -9.55
CA TYR A 134 5.33 1.93 -9.98
C TYR A 134 5.14 2.01 -11.50
N LEU A 135 6.21 1.80 -12.27
CA LEU A 135 6.20 2.00 -13.73
C LEU A 135 6.16 0.70 -14.53
N MET A 136 6.37 -0.44 -13.88
CA MET A 136 6.42 -1.73 -14.57
C MET A 136 5.02 -2.34 -14.69
N PHE A 137 4.62 -2.59 -15.92
CA PHE A 137 3.35 -3.24 -16.28
C PHE A 137 3.58 -4.43 -17.24
N GLU A 138 4.80 -4.95 -17.26
CA GLU A 138 5.16 -6.10 -18.09
C GLU A 138 4.43 -7.35 -17.63
N PRO A 139 3.98 -8.22 -18.57
CA PRO A 139 3.13 -9.38 -18.24
C PRO A 139 3.73 -10.31 -17.20
N ASP A 140 5.03 -10.59 -17.28
CA ASP A 140 5.72 -11.50 -16.36
C ASP A 140 5.75 -10.91 -14.93
N TYR A 141 6.01 -9.61 -14.80
CA TYR A 141 5.98 -8.92 -13.51
C TYR A 141 4.57 -8.94 -12.90
N VAL A 142 3.58 -8.59 -13.70
CA VAL A 142 2.17 -8.59 -13.25
C VAL A 142 1.74 -10.02 -12.85
N SER A 143 2.17 -11.04 -13.59
CA SER A 143 1.90 -12.43 -13.26
C SER A 143 2.49 -12.85 -11.91
N ASP A 144 3.74 -12.44 -11.62
CA ASP A 144 4.39 -12.70 -10.33
C ASP A 144 3.62 -12.00 -9.18
N LEU A 145 3.16 -10.76 -9.38
CA LEU A 145 2.35 -10.05 -8.38
C LEU A 145 0.98 -10.71 -8.14
N ILE A 146 0.33 -11.19 -9.20
CA ILE A 146 -0.94 -11.93 -9.08
C ILE A 146 -0.71 -13.22 -8.31
N ALA A 147 0.35 -13.97 -8.62
CA ALA A 147 0.70 -15.21 -7.94
C ALA A 147 0.97 -14.96 -6.44
N LEU A 148 1.70 -13.89 -6.11
CA LEU A 148 1.97 -13.48 -4.73
C LEU A 148 0.65 -13.17 -4.00
N GLY A 149 -0.17 -12.28 -4.54
CA GLY A 149 -1.44 -11.88 -3.91
C GLY A 149 -2.41 -13.05 -3.74
N TYR A 150 -2.43 -13.99 -4.70
CA TYR A 150 -3.20 -15.22 -4.59
C TYR A 150 -2.71 -16.11 -3.45
N ALA A 151 -1.39 -16.34 -3.36
CA ALA A 151 -0.79 -17.14 -2.30
C ALA A 151 -1.03 -16.52 -0.91
N ASP A 152 -0.85 -15.21 -0.78
CA ASP A 152 -1.05 -14.46 0.46
C ASP A 152 -2.51 -14.52 0.93
N THR A 153 -3.45 -14.39 -0.01
CA THR A 153 -4.90 -14.49 0.29
C THR A 153 -5.27 -15.91 0.72
N LEU A 154 -4.72 -16.94 0.06
CA LEU A 154 -4.96 -18.33 0.45
C LEU A 154 -4.36 -18.66 1.82
N ALA A 155 -3.19 -18.12 2.17
CA ALA A 155 -2.59 -18.30 3.49
C ALA A 155 -3.46 -17.73 4.63
N ARG A 156 -4.33 -16.76 4.32
CA ARG A 156 -5.28 -16.13 5.26
C ARG A 156 -6.74 -16.45 4.92
N ARG A 157 -6.98 -17.58 4.24
CA ARG A 157 -8.29 -17.93 3.69
C ARG A 157 -9.42 -17.86 4.71
N ASP A 158 -9.23 -18.44 5.89
CA ASP A 158 -10.29 -18.52 6.90
C ASP A 158 -10.63 -17.15 7.47
N GLU A 159 -9.64 -16.28 7.64
CA GLU A 159 -9.81 -14.90 8.06
C GLU A 159 -10.56 -14.09 7.01
N VAL A 160 -10.16 -14.21 5.73
CA VAL A 160 -10.82 -13.52 4.61
C VAL A 160 -12.25 -14.03 4.43
N ALA A 161 -12.47 -15.35 4.49
CA ALA A 161 -13.80 -15.95 4.37
C ALA A 161 -14.70 -15.51 5.53
N GLY A 162 -14.22 -15.52 6.76
CA GLY A 162 -14.95 -15.04 7.93
C GLY A 162 -15.29 -13.55 7.81
N PHE A 163 -14.35 -12.74 7.34
CA PHE A 163 -14.60 -11.32 7.09
C PHE A 163 -15.65 -11.08 6.00
N LEU A 164 -15.70 -11.87 4.95
CA LEU A 164 -16.67 -11.70 3.87
C LEU A 164 -18.05 -12.27 4.18
N ALA A 165 -18.14 -13.27 5.07
CA ALA A 165 -19.39 -13.95 5.41
C ALA A 165 -20.24 -13.21 6.46
N GLY A 166 -19.61 -12.45 7.33
CA GLY A 166 -20.25 -11.81 8.47
C GLY A 166 -20.68 -10.42 8.25
#